data_15fd47a62d4b22b179c5a63fcdc41379
#
_entry.id   15fd47a62d4b22b179c5a63fcdc41379
#
_cell.length_a   1.000
_cell.length_b   1.000
_cell.length_c   1.000
_cell.angle_alpha   90.00
_cell.angle_beta   90.00
_cell.angle_gamma   90.00
#
_symmetry.space_group_name_H-M   'P 1'
#
loop_
_entity.id
_entity.type
_entity.pdbx_description
1 polymer ?
#
loop_
_entity_poly.entity_id
_entity_poly.type
_entity_poly.pdbx_seq_one_letter_code
_entity_poly.pdbx_strand_id
1 'polypeptide(L)'
;ADVVLADLHRYHALVLGPGIGREEYTVPSVVRTVLEPVVPVVIDGDGLIALSWNEAGNPQFLIERVVPTVLTPHDGEYGRLTGRRPGDDRIAAAQRLAEQTGATVLLKGPTTVVAAPGRDSLIVDHGTQRLATAGSGDVLAGLIGAFLARGARAPQAAAAGAWVHAEAARRTADGMLAGDLPTEIPAAIAHARSVAASC
;
A
#
# COMPACT_ATOMS: atom_id res chain seq x y z
N ALA A 1 -7.35 -9.56 -16.60
CA ALA A 1 -7.73 -8.13 -16.63
C ALA A 1 -9.19 -7.95 -17.03
N ASP A 2 -9.65 -8.49 -18.16
CA ASP A 2 -10.99 -8.20 -18.72
C ASP A 2 -12.16 -8.40 -17.75
N VAL A 3 -12.15 -9.49 -16.99
CA VAL A 3 -13.19 -9.79 -15.99
C VAL A 3 -13.21 -8.73 -14.87
N VAL A 4 -12.02 -8.30 -14.41
CA VAL A 4 -11.90 -7.27 -13.37
C VAL A 4 -12.36 -5.92 -13.91
N LEU A 5 -11.92 -5.54 -15.11
CA LEU A 5 -12.24 -4.26 -15.73
C LEU A 5 -13.74 -4.13 -16.04
N ALA A 6 -14.39 -5.20 -16.49
CA ALA A 6 -15.82 -5.19 -16.79
C ALA A 6 -16.69 -4.83 -15.58
N ASP A 7 -16.30 -5.28 -14.38
CA ASP A 7 -17.05 -5.06 -13.14
C ASP A 7 -16.55 -3.88 -12.32
N LEU A 8 -15.44 -3.25 -12.71
CA LEU A 8 -14.74 -2.25 -11.90
C LEU A 8 -15.62 -1.03 -11.53
N HIS A 9 -16.60 -0.68 -12.37
CA HIS A 9 -17.55 0.40 -12.13
C HIS A 9 -18.46 0.18 -10.89
N ARG A 10 -18.51 -1.05 -10.36
CA ARG A 10 -19.27 -1.42 -9.15
C ARG A 10 -18.50 -1.22 -7.86
N TYR A 11 -17.20 -0.93 -7.97
CA TYR A 11 -16.28 -0.84 -6.83
C TYR A 11 -15.72 0.58 -6.69
N HIS A 12 -15.34 0.96 -5.49
CA HIS A 12 -14.82 2.29 -5.17
C HIS A 12 -13.30 2.32 -4.96
N ALA A 13 -12.66 1.18 -4.91
CA ALA A 13 -11.21 1.01 -4.89
C ALA A 13 -10.85 -0.42 -5.29
N LEU A 14 -9.60 -0.61 -5.73
CA LEU A 14 -9.02 -1.91 -6.06
C LEU A 14 -7.78 -2.15 -5.19
N VAL A 15 -7.61 -3.36 -4.69
CA VAL A 15 -6.34 -3.86 -4.15
C VAL A 15 -5.81 -4.88 -5.12
N LEU A 16 -4.60 -4.65 -5.63
CA LEU A 16 -4.00 -5.46 -6.68
C LEU A 16 -2.64 -5.96 -6.23
N GLY A 17 -2.43 -7.27 -6.38
CA GLY A 17 -1.11 -7.86 -6.20
C GLY A 17 -0.98 -8.98 -5.18
N PRO A 18 -1.62 -8.93 -4.00
CA PRO A 18 -1.55 -10.05 -3.07
C PRO A 18 -1.96 -11.37 -3.72
N GLY A 19 -1.03 -12.33 -3.78
CA GLY A 19 -1.29 -13.69 -4.23
C GLY A 19 -1.67 -13.88 -5.71
N ILE A 20 -1.46 -12.89 -6.58
CA ILE A 20 -1.81 -13.03 -8.01
C ILE A 20 -0.80 -13.86 -8.80
N GLY A 21 0.34 -14.21 -8.20
CA GLY A 21 1.41 -14.95 -8.86
C GLY A 21 2.30 -14.09 -9.76
N ARG A 22 3.29 -14.74 -10.38
CA ARG A 22 4.36 -14.10 -11.19
C ARG A 22 4.50 -14.73 -12.56
N GLU A 23 3.42 -15.30 -13.05
CA GLU A 23 3.37 -15.92 -14.35
C GLU A 23 3.55 -14.88 -15.46
N GLU A 24 4.02 -15.28 -16.63
CA GLU A 24 4.30 -14.39 -17.76
C GLU A 24 3.09 -13.52 -18.14
N TYR A 25 1.89 -14.07 -18.07
CA TYR A 25 0.64 -13.35 -18.36
C TYR A 25 0.20 -12.40 -17.22
N THR A 26 0.75 -12.53 -16.03
CA THR A 26 0.39 -11.68 -14.87
C THR A 26 0.83 -10.24 -15.10
N VAL A 27 2.05 -10.04 -15.60
CA VAL A 27 2.63 -8.70 -15.83
C VAL A 27 1.75 -7.84 -16.73
N PRO A 28 1.42 -8.25 -17.99
CA PRO A 28 0.57 -7.44 -18.86
C PRO A 28 -0.84 -7.24 -18.28
N SER A 29 -1.36 -8.22 -17.55
CA SER A 29 -2.68 -8.10 -16.90
C SER A 29 -2.67 -7.05 -15.79
N VAL A 30 -1.63 -7.00 -14.96
CA VAL A 30 -1.46 -5.98 -13.91
C VAL A 30 -1.32 -4.60 -14.53
N VAL A 31 -0.40 -4.44 -15.48
CA VAL A 31 -0.15 -3.15 -16.14
C VAL A 31 -1.45 -2.62 -16.75
N ARG A 32 -2.18 -3.43 -17.50
CA ARG A 32 -3.45 -3.04 -18.10
C ARG A 32 -4.48 -2.63 -17.04
N THR A 33 -4.63 -3.42 -15.97
CA THR A 33 -5.59 -3.13 -14.89
C THR A 33 -5.24 -1.82 -14.16
N VAL A 34 -3.94 -1.51 -14.04
CA VAL A 34 -3.48 -0.27 -13.40
C VAL A 34 -3.68 0.93 -14.32
N LEU A 35 -3.50 0.78 -15.63
CA LEU A 35 -3.63 1.89 -16.59
C LEU A 35 -5.09 2.33 -16.79
N GLU A 36 -6.07 1.49 -16.51
CA GLU A 36 -7.48 1.88 -16.58
C GLU A 36 -7.85 2.81 -15.39
N PRO A 37 -8.06 4.10 -15.61
CA PRO A 37 -8.14 5.10 -14.53
C PRO A 37 -9.56 5.23 -13.95
N VAL A 38 -10.20 4.14 -13.57
CA VAL A 38 -11.61 4.17 -13.14
C VAL A 38 -11.76 4.33 -11.64
N VAL A 39 -10.90 3.68 -10.84
CA VAL A 39 -10.98 3.69 -9.37
C VAL A 39 -9.60 3.84 -8.73
N PRO A 40 -9.51 4.33 -7.49
CA PRO A 40 -8.29 4.28 -6.69
C PRO A 40 -7.73 2.86 -6.60
N VAL A 41 -6.40 2.72 -6.58
CA VAL A 41 -5.75 1.43 -6.48
C VAL A 41 -4.67 1.39 -5.41
N VAL A 42 -4.61 0.28 -4.67
CA VAL A 42 -3.47 -0.12 -3.84
C VAL A 42 -2.73 -1.22 -4.56
N ILE A 43 -1.42 -1.09 -4.72
CA ILE A 43 -0.57 -2.08 -5.39
C ILE A 43 0.44 -2.60 -4.37
N ASP A 44 0.39 -3.91 -4.11
CA ASP A 44 1.25 -4.59 -3.13
C ASP A 44 1.81 -5.91 -3.70
N GLY A 45 2.80 -6.49 -3.06
CA GLY A 45 3.28 -7.84 -3.32
C GLY A 45 3.66 -8.11 -4.78
N ASP A 46 3.06 -9.14 -5.38
CA ASP A 46 3.34 -9.54 -6.77
C ASP A 46 2.93 -8.45 -7.78
N GLY A 47 1.97 -7.58 -7.44
CA GLY A 47 1.62 -6.42 -8.26
C GLY A 47 2.76 -5.43 -8.40
N LEU A 48 3.49 -5.16 -7.31
CA LEU A 48 4.69 -4.31 -7.35
C LEU A 48 5.81 -4.95 -8.19
N ILE A 49 5.95 -6.27 -8.08
CA ILE A 49 6.93 -7.02 -8.88
C ILE A 49 6.57 -6.96 -10.36
N ALA A 50 5.31 -7.10 -10.70
CA ALA A 50 4.83 -6.99 -12.08
C ALA A 50 5.14 -5.60 -12.68
N LEU A 51 5.04 -4.52 -11.89
CA LEU A 51 5.40 -3.17 -12.33
C LEU A 51 6.89 -3.02 -12.63
N SER A 52 7.76 -3.77 -11.93
CA SER A 52 9.21 -3.72 -12.15
C SER A 52 9.66 -4.47 -13.41
N TRP A 53 8.82 -5.33 -13.99
CA TRP A 53 9.12 -6.17 -15.15
C TRP A 53 8.60 -5.60 -16.48
N ASN A 54 8.00 -4.42 -16.49
CA ASN A 54 7.63 -3.83 -17.77
C ASN A 54 8.90 -3.49 -18.58
N GLU A 55 8.81 -3.53 -19.91
CA GLU A 55 9.95 -3.32 -20.81
C GLU A 55 10.65 -1.97 -20.60
N ALA A 56 9.95 -1.00 -20.02
CA ALA A 56 10.52 0.29 -19.65
C ALA A 56 11.35 0.24 -18.37
N GLY A 57 11.29 -0.86 -17.57
CA GLY A 57 12.02 -1.01 -16.31
C GLY A 57 11.74 0.10 -15.28
N ASN A 58 10.61 0.81 -15.43
CA ASN A 58 10.31 2.03 -14.70
C ASN A 58 8.80 2.19 -14.50
N PRO A 59 8.31 2.28 -13.26
CA PRO A 59 6.91 2.51 -12.97
C PRO A 59 6.42 3.95 -13.28
N GLN A 60 7.16 4.74 -14.06
CA GLN A 60 6.81 6.11 -14.44
C GLN A 60 5.47 6.22 -15.17
N PHE A 61 5.00 5.16 -15.82
CA PHE A 61 3.67 5.18 -16.45
C PHE A 61 2.54 5.45 -15.44
N LEU A 62 2.77 5.27 -14.13
CA LEU A 62 1.80 5.61 -13.09
C LEU A 62 1.57 7.12 -12.97
N ILE A 63 2.50 7.96 -13.45
CA ILE A 63 2.36 9.44 -13.45
C ILE A 63 1.12 9.88 -14.24
N GLU A 64 0.76 9.14 -15.28
CA GLU A 64 -0.40 9.46 -16.13
C GLU A 64 -1.75 9.16 -15.46
N ARG A 65 -1.72 8.44 -14.32
CA ARG A 65 -2.95 8.14 -13.59
C ARG A 65 -3.49 9.39 -12.87
N VAL A 66 -4.74 9.72 -13.17
CA VAL A 66 -5.47 10.84 -12.53
C VAL A 66 -6.20 10.44 -11.25
N VAL A 67 -6.32 9.13 -11.00
CA VAL A 67 -6.97 8.59 -9.78
C VAL A 67 -5.94 8.14 -8.75
N PRO A 68 -6.26 8.22 -7.45
CA PRO A 68 -5.31 7.88 -6.38
C PRO A 68 -4.68 6.50 -6.55
N THR A 69 -3.35 6.45 -6.44
CA THR A 69 -2.57 5.22 -6.47
C THR A 69 -1.70 5.16 -5.21
N VAL A 70 -1.69 4.02 -4.53
CA VAL A 70 -0.83 3.75 -3.38
C VAL A 70 0.02 2.53 -3.67
N LEU A 71 1.33 2.69 -3.54
CA LEU A 71 2.31 1.59 -3.58
C LEU A 71 2.74 1.27 -2.15
N THR A 72 2.80 -0.02 -1.80
CA THR A 72 3.13 -0.45 -0.43
C THR A 72 4.38 -1.33 -0.36
N PRO A 73 5.54 -0.93 -0.93
CA PRO A 73 6.72 -1.77 -0.93
C PRO A 73 7.34 -1.95 0.45
N HIS A 74 7.83 -3.16 0.74
CA HIS A 74 8.90 -3.37 1.71
C HIS A 74 10.27 -3.19 1.05
N ASP A 75 11.37 -3.23 1.81
CA ASP A 75 12.71 -2.94 1.31
C ASP A 75 13.13 -3.80 0.08
N GLY A 76 12.71 -5.07 0.06
CA GLY A 76 12.99 -5.97 -1.05
C GLY A 76 12.23 -5.61 -2.33
N GLU A 77 10.94 -5.26 -2.19
CA GLU A 77 10.09 -4.79 -3.29
C GLU A 77 10.54 -3.43 -3.80
N TYR A 78 10.91 -2.53 -2.89
CA TYR A 78 11.50 -1.24 -3.23
C TYR A 78 12.77 -1.43 -4.08
N GLY A 79 13.65 -2.35 -3.65
CA GLY A 79 14.87 -2.66 -4.39
C GLY A 79 14.61 -3.16 -5.81
N ARG A 80 13.56 -3.96 -6.01
CA ARG A 80 13.16 -4.43 -7.35
C ARG A 80 12.59 -3.31 -8.22
N LEU A 81 11.75 -2.44 -7.64
CA LEU A 81 11.17 -1.30 -8.34
C LEU A 81 12.22 -0.27 -8.79
N THR A 82 13.26 -0.06 -7.97
CA THR A 82 14.20 1.06 -8.15
C THR A 82 15.62 0.65 -8.52
N GLY A 83 15.91 -0.66 -8.52
CA GLY A 83 17.26 -1.20 -8.73
C GLY A 83 18.19 -1.07 -7.50
N ARG A 84 17.75 -0.48 -6.39
CA ARG A 84 18.54 -0.31 -5.17
C ARG A 84 17.69 -0.34 -3.92
N ARG A 85 18.22 -0.80 -2.79
CA ARG A 85 17.53 -0.75 -1.50
C ARG A 85 17.32 0.70 -1.01
N PRO A 86 16.35 0.96 -0.12
CA PRO A 86 16.07 2.32 0.37
C PRO A 86 17.28 3.01 1.03
N GLY A 87 18.18 2.24 1.69
CA GLY A 87 19.26 2.77 2.50
C GLY A 87 18.77 3.31 3.85
N ASP A 88 19.64 4.07 4.52
CA ASP A 88 19.35 4.59 5.87
C ASP A 88 18.36 5.77 5.83
N ASP A 89 18.43 6.60 4.80
CA ASP A 89 17.46 7.69 4.60
C ASP A 89 16.19 7.17 3.89
N ARG A 90 15.33 6.57 4.67
CA ARG A 90 14.07 5.98 4.22
C ARG A 90 13.06 7.04 3.77
N ILE A 91 13.12 8.25 4.36
CA ILE A 91 12.24 9.36 3.98
C ILE A 91 12.56 9.79 2.57
N ALA A 92 13.84 10.12 2.29
CA ALA A 92 14.26 10.48 0.94
C ALA A 92 14.04 9.35 -0.07
N ALA A 93 14.17 8.07 0.34
CA ALA A 93 13.88 6.94 -0.52
C ALA A 93 12.40 6.88 -0.93
N ALA A 94 11.48 7.01 0.03
CA ALA A 94 10.04 7.02 -0.24
C ALA A 94 9.62 8.21 -1.09
N GLN A 95 10.17 9.41 -0.81
CA GLN A 95 9.92 10.61 -1.59
C GLN A 95 10.38 10.46 -3.04
N ARG A 96 11.61 9.95 -3.27
CA ARG A 96 12.10 9.71 -4.64
C ARG A 96 11.18 8.79 -5.43
N LEU A 97 10.73 7.69 -4.82
CA LEU A 97 9.83 6.76 -5.53
C LEU A 97 8.46 7.42 -5.78
N ALA A 98 7.94 8.20 -4.84
CA ALA A 98 6.69 8.93 -5.02
C ALA A 98 6.79 9.93 -6.18
N GLU A 99 7.86 10.72 -6.26
CA GLU A 99 8.11 11.66 -7.37
C GLU A 99 8.26 10.94 -8.72
N GLN A 100 8.95 9.81 -8.74
CA GLN A 100 9.18 9.03 -9.95
C GLN A 100 7.91 8.38 -10.49
N THR A 101 6.95 8.08 -9.63
CA THR A 101 5.75 7.33 -10.00
C THR A 101 4.48 8.18 -10.02
N GLY A 102 4.50 9.37 -9.43
CA GLY A 102 3.28 10.15 -9.20
C GLY A 102 2.34 9.54 -8.13
N ALA A 103 2.70 8.38 -7.57
CA ALA A 103 1.89 7.67 -6.60
C ALA A 103 2.22 8.04 -5.15
N THR A 104 1.30 7.78 -4.24
CA THR A 104 1.62 7.72 -2.81
C THR A 104 2.39 6.43 -2.53
N VAL A 105 3.52 6.54 -1.85
CA VAL A 105 4.36 5.40 -1.46
C VAL A 105 4.29 5.22 0.04
N LEU A 106 3.88 4.03 0.48
CA LEU A 106 4.01 3.57 1.86
C LEU A 106 5.19 2.59 1.92
N LEU A 107 6.34 3.05 2.36
CA LEU A 107 7.53 2.22 2.53
C LEU A 107 7.46 1.47 3.86
N LYS A 108 7.13 0.17 3.78
CA LYS A 108 7.00 -0.72 4.96
C LYS A 108 8.35 -0.91 5.65
N GLY A 109 8.36 -0.90 6.98
CA GLY A 109 9.56 -1.13 7.79
C GLY A 109 9.26 -0.98 9.28
N PRO A 110 10.30 -1.05 10.16
CA PRO A 110 10.14 -0.82 11.60
C PRO A 110 9.42 0.51 11.88
N THR A 111 9.82 1.56 11.18
CA THR A 111 9.09 2.82 11.03
C THR A 111 8.57 2.89 9.61
N THR A 112 7.26 3.04 9.45
CA THR A 112 6.63 3.17 8.14
C THR A 112 6.66 4.63 7.67
N VAL A 113 7.11 4.85 6.45
CA VAL A 113 7.15 6.17 5.81
C VAL A 113 6.11 6.25 4.72
N VAL A 114 5.26 7.27 4.75
CA VAL A 114 4.30 7.57 3.69
C VAL A 114 4.72 8.87 3.01
N ALA A 115 5.00 8.81 1.73
CA ALA A 115 5.39 9.94 0.90
C ALA A 115 4.44 10.10 -0.30
N ALA A 116 4.25 11.34 -0.72
CA ALA A 116 3.50 11.68 -1.93
C ALA A 116 4.17 12.86 -2.65
N PRO A 117 4.03 12.98 -3.98
CA PRO A 117 4.68 14.02 -4.74
C PRO A 117 4.38 15.43 -4.21
N GLY A 118 5.43 16.24 -4.03
CA GLY A 118 5.33 17.64 -3.59
C GLY A 118 4.71 17.84 -2.21
N ARG A 119 4.74 16.84 -1.32
CA ARG A 119 4.18 16.91 0.03
C ARG A 119 5.17 16.45 1.08
N ASP A 120 4.96 16.92 2.31
CA ASP A 120 5.67 16.40 3.48
C ASP A 120 5.35 14.92 3.70
N SER A 121 6.34 14.15 4.12
CA SER A 121 6.17 12.75 4.48
C SER A 121 5.46 12.59 5.82
N LEU A 122 4.60 11.58 5.91
CA LEU A 122 3.99 11.16 7.17
C LEU A 122 4.76 9.96 7.71
N ILE A 123 5.05 10.00 9.01
CA ILE A 123 5.76 8.94 9.70
C ILE A 123 4.78 8.21 10.61
N VAL A 124 4.72 6.89 10.49
CA VAL A 124 3.94 6.03 11.38
C VAL A 124 4.92 5.17 12.19
N ASP A 125 5.18 5.63 13.41
CA ASP A 125 6.08 4.99 14.37
C ASP A 125 5.28 4.27 15.47
N HIS A 126 4.30 3.49 15.05
CA HIS A 126 3.40 2.75 15.94
C HIS A 126 3.51 1.23 15.76
N GLY A 127 4.44 0.80 14.90
CA GLY A 127 4.65 -0.59 14.54
C GLY A 127 5.05 -1.48 15.71
N THR A 128 4.81 -2.78 15.53
CA THR A 128 5.24 -3.83 16.45
C THR A 128 5.87 -4.97 15.66
N GLN A 129 6.82 -5.69 16.27
CA GLN A 129 7.47 -6.86 15.67
C GLN A 129 6.47 -7.97 15.30
N ARG A 130 5.29 -8.01 15.92
CA ARG A 130 4.21 -8.95 15.59
C ARG A 130 3.79 -8.84 14.12
N LEU A 131 3.91 -7.67 13.51
CA LEU A 131 3.61 -7.45 12.09
C LEU A 131 4.61 -8.09 11.12
N ALA A 132 5.72 -8.62 11.60
CA ALA A 132 6.65 -9.42 10.80
C ALA A 132 6.11 -10.84 10.51
N THR A 133 4.80 -10.99 10.37
CA THR A 133 4.06 -12.23 10.10
C THR A 133 3.59 -12.25 8.65
N ALA A 134 3.75 -13.39 7.96
CA ALA A 134 3.30 -13.56 6.59
C ALA A 134 1.79 -13.27 6.45
N GLY A 135 1.42 -12.51 5.42
CA GLY A 135 0.03 -12.09 5.17
C GLY A 135 -0.40 -10.80 5.89
N SER A 136 0.39 -10.27 6.84
CA SER A 136 0.06 -9.00 7.50
C SER A 136 0.01 -7.83 6.52
N GLY A 137 0.85 -7.84 5.48
CA GLY A 137 0.84 -6.87 4.38
C GLY A 137 -0.48 -6.85 3.62
N ASP A 138 -1.09 -8.02 3.40
CA ASP A 138 -2.36 -8.16 2.68
C ASP A 138 -3.49 -7.47 3.46
N VAL A 139 -3.49 -7.62 4.80
CA VAL A 139 -4.43 -6.92 5.69
C VAL A 139 -4.22 -5.41 5.63
N LEU A 140 -2.97 -4.95 5.62
CA LEU A 140 -2.64 -3.53 5.46
C LEU A 140 -3.14 -2.99 4.12
N ALA A 141 -2.89 -3.69 3.02
CA ALA A 141 -3.36 -3.30 1.70
C ALA A 141 -4.89 -3.22 1.64
N GLY A 142 -5.59 -4.18 2.24
CA GLY A 142 -7.04 -4.18 2.38
C GLY A 142 -7.57 -2.98 3.17
N LEU A 143 -6.93 -2.62 4.29
CA LEU A 143 -7.28 -1.44 5.10
C LEU A 143 -7.13 -0.14 4.30
N ILE A 144 -6.01 0.03 3.60
CA ILE A 144 -5.78 1.21 2.76
C ILE A 144 -6.84 1.29 1.66
N GLY A 145 -7.13 0.17 1.00
CA GLY A 145 -8.18 0.07 -0.01
C GLY A 145 -9.55 0.47 0.53
N ALA A 146 -9.91 0.02 1.74
CA ALA A 146 -11.16 0.40 2.39
C ALA A 146 -11.24 1.90 2.70
N PHE A 147 -10.15 2.55 3.12
CA PHE A 147 -10.12 3.99 3.33
C PHE A 147 -10.21 4.76 2.00
N LEU A 148 -9.54 4.32 0.96
CA LEU A 148 -9.66 4.90 -0.39
C LEU A 148 -11.08 4.79 -0.92
N ALA A 149 -11.73 3.62 -0.77
CA ALA A 149 -13.11 3.39 -1.18
C ALA A 149 -14.11 4.32 -0.46
N ARG A 150 -13.75 4.82 0.72
CA ARG A 150 -14.53 5.81 1.49
C ARG A 150 -14.18 7.26 1.14
N GLY A 151 -13.35 7.50 0.12
CA GLY A 151 -13.00 8.83 -0.35
C GLY A 151 -11.83 9.49 0.38
N ALA A 152 -11.07 8.77 1.21
CA ALA A 152 -9.87 9.33 1.82
C ALA A 152 -8.82 9.63 0.75
N ARG A 153 -8.07 10.73 0.92
CA ARG A 153 -6.91 11.03 0.06
C ARG A 153 -5.82 9.99 0.27
N ALA A 154 -5.09 9.64 -0.78
CA ALA A 154 -4.13 8.54 -0.77
C ALA A 154 -3.09 8.60 0.38
N PRO A 155 -2.42 9.74 0.67
CA PRO A 155 -1.48 9.80 1.79
C PRO A 155 -2.15 9.56 3.16
N GLN A 156 -3.36 10.09 3.36
CA GLN A 156 -4.11 9.89 4.60
C GLN A 156 -4.64 8.46 4.71
N ALA A 157 -5.12 7.86 3.62
CA ALA A 157 -5.54 6.45 3.60
C ALA A 157 -4.38 5.52 3.95
N ALA A 158 -3.20 5.78 3.38
CA ALA A 158 -1.99 5.01 3.65
C ALA A 158 -1.54 5.15 5.12
N ALA A 159 -1.43 6.38 5.63
CA ALA A 159 -0.99 6.61 7.01
C ALA A 159 -2.00 6.08 8.05
N ALA A 160 -3.29 6.34 7.85
CA ALA A 160 -4.35 5.81 8.72
C ALA A 160 -4.41 4.28 8.68
N GLY A 161 -4.25 3.68 7.47
CA GLY A 161 -4.16 2.24 7.30
C GLY A 161 -3.00 1.64 8.09
N ALA A 162 -1.80 2.23 7.96
CA ALA A 162 -0.62 1.79 8.71
C ALA A 162 -0.80 1.91 10.22
N TRP A 163 -1.37 3.02 10.70
CA TRP A 163 -1.59 3.24 12.12
C TRP A 163 -2.62 2.25 12.70
N VAL A 164 -3.77 2.09 12.04
CA VAL A 164 -4.82 1.14 12.47
C VAL A 164 -4.31 -0.29 12.45
N HIS A 165 -3.55 -0.66 11.43
CA HIS A 165 -2.92 -1.98 11.31
C HIS A 165 -1.95 -2.26 12.46
N ALA A 166 -1.11 -1.28 12.81
CA ALA A 166 -0.18 -1.37 13.92
C ALA A 166 -0.93 -1.46 15.27
N GLU A 167 -1.95 -0.64 15.48
CA GLU A 167 -2.78 -0.67 16.67
C GLU A 167 -3.53 -2.00 16.82
N ALA A 168 -4.08 -2.55 15.72
CA ALA A 168 -4.69 -3.87 15.74
C ALA A 168 -3.70 -4.94 16.20
N ALA A 169 -2.47 -4.93 15.68
CA ALA A 169 -1.44 -5.87 16.09
C ALA A 169 -1.01 -5.72 17.56
N ARG A 170 -1.04 -4.52 18.12
CA ARG A 170 -0.75 -4.29 19.54
C ARG A 170 -1.82 -4.89 20.45
N ARG A 171 -3.03 -5.07 19.96
CA ARG A 171 -4.18 -5.66 20.67
C ARG A 171 -4.18 -7.17 20.65
N THR A 172 -3.51 -7.80 19.67
CA THR A 172 -3.39 -9.26 19.61
C THR A 172 -2.42 -9.81 20.65
N ALA A 173 -2.52 -11.12 20.91
CA ALA A 173 -1.55 -11.85 21.73
C ALA A 173 -0.23 -12.10 20.99
N ASP A 174 0.80 -12.51 21.74
CA ASP A 174 2.05 -13.00 21.13
C ASP A 174 1.76 -14.29 20.34
N GLY A 175 2.44 -14.45 19.20
CA GLY A 175 2.21 -15.58 18.30
C GLY A 175 1.01 -15.40 17.36
N MET A 176 0.51 -14.17 17.21
CA MET A 176 -0.59 -13.87 16.28
C MET A 176 -0.32 -14.36 14.86
N LEU A 177 -1.37 -14.74 14.18
CA LEU A 177 -1.41 -14.92 12.73
C LEU A 177 -2.00 -13.67 12.06
N ALA A 178 -1.72 -13.47 10.76
CA ALA A 178 -2.29 -12.35 10.02
C ALA A 178 -3.84 -12.34 10.04
N GLY A 179 -4.45 -13.52 10.10
CA GLY A 179 -5.90 -13.69 10.21
C GLY A 179 -6.52 -13.19 11.51
N ASP A 180 -5.73 -12.94 12.54
CA ASP A 180 -6.23 -12.40 13.82
C ASP A 180 -6.42 -10.89 13.76
N LEU A 181 -5.67 -10.19 12.89
CA LEU A 181 -5.71 -8.74 12.74
C LEU A 181 -7.11 -8.17 12.41
N PRO A 182 -7.88 -8.76 11.48
CA PRO A 182 -9.20 -8.25 11.13
C PRO A 182 -10.16 -8.14 12.32
N THR A 183 -10.05 -9.01 13.33
CA THR A 183 -10.91 -9.00 14.52
C THR A 183 -10.65 -7.79 15.41
N GLU A 184 -9.41 -7.26 15.41
CA GLU A 184 -9.00 -6.13 16.22
C GLU A 184 -9.17 -4.76 15.52
N ILE A 185 -9.40 -4.76 14.19
CA ILE A 185 -9.55 -3.52 13.41
C ILE A 185 -10.67 -2.61 13.94
N PRO A 186 -11.88 -3.10 14.28
CA PRO A 186 -12.93 -2.23 14.81
C PRO A 186 -12.52 -1.50 16.09
N ALA A 187 -11.86 -2.20 17.01
CA ALA A 187 -11.37 -1.62 18.26
C ALA A 187 -10.22 -0.63 18.01
N ALA A 188 -9.33 -0.93 17.09
CA ALA A 188 -8.25 -0.03 16.69
C ALA A 188 -8.79 1.27 16.06
N ILE A 189 -9.81 1.20 15.21
CA ILE A 189 -10.48 2.38 14.64
C ILE A 189 -11.18 3.20 15.74
N ALA A 190 -11.84 2.56 16.68
CA ALA A 190 -12.49 3.26 17.80
C ALA A 190 -11.45 4.01 18.63
N HIS A 191 -10.31 3.40 18.92
CA HIS A 191 -9.20 4.06 19.62
C HIS A 191 -8.65 5.26 18.84
N ALA A 192 -8.40 5.12 17.53
CA ALA A 192 -7.96 6.24 16.69
C ALA A 192 -8.90 7.45 16.79
N ARG A 193 -10.21 7.21 16.79
CA ARG A 193 -11.22 8.28 16.91
C ARG A 193 -11.17 8.95 18.28
N SER A 194 -10.97 8.18 19.36
CA SER A 194 -10.88 8.76 20.71
C SER A 194 -9.63 9.64 20.88
N VAL A 195 -8.51 9.24 20.32
CA VAL A 195 -7.27 10.04 20.32
C VAL A 195 -7.48 11.34 19.54
N ALA A 196 -8.06 11.25 18.34
CA ALA A 196 -8.32 12.44 17.51
C ALA A 196 -9.30 13.44 18.15
N ALA A 197 -10.23 12.97 18.97
CA ALA A 197 -11.18 13.83 19.69
C ALA A 197 -10.56 14.53 20.91
N SER A 198 -9.37 14.11 21.34
CA SER A 198 -8.64 14.64 22.50
C SER A 198 -7.57 15.67 22.13
N CYS A 199 -7.34 15.89 20.83
CA CYS A 199 -6.43 16.89 20.26
C CYS A 199 -7.17 18.13 19.79
#